data_bea4f2623b531d26c378b777f21e18a5
#
_entry.id   bea4f2623b531d26c378b777f21e18a5
#
_cell.length_a   1.000
_cell.length_b   1.000
_cell.length_c   1.000
_cell.angle_alpha   90.00
_cell.angle_beta   90.00
_cell.angle_gamma   90.00
#
_symmetry.space_group_name_H-M   'P 1'
#
loop_
_entity.id
_entity.type
_entity.pdbx_description
1 polymer ?
#
loop_
_entity_poly.entity_id
_entity_poly.type
_entity_poly.pdbx_seq_one_letter_code
_entity_poly.pdbx_strand_id
1 'polypeptide(L)'
;KGVFGHQMRFDLAEGFPLLTTKKVFLKGVIHELLWFLAGDTNIKYLVDNGVHIWDNDAFRYYNELCVRHGVLPVDRDTFLRAAQEGVESPVEGYKFGDLNHVYGYQWRSWPKPDGTVVDQIAQAVGLIRSNPESRRILVSAWNVAEVEDMALPPCHVLFQFYVAEGKLSCQLYQRSADTFLGVPFNIASYALLTLMTAQVCGLQPGEFVHTLGDTHLYLCLLYTSPSPRD
;
A
#
# COMPACT_ATOMS: atom_id res chain seq x y z
N LYS A 1 8.28 -20.47 7.33
CA LYS A 1 7.04 -21.26 7.40
C LYS A 1 5.90 -20.44 6.79
N GLY A 2 4.97 -21.10 6.11
CA GLY A 2 3.85 -20.42 5.46
C GLY A 2 2.56 -21.25 5.50
N VAL A 3 1.44 -20.55 5.30
CA VAL A 3 0.11 -21.09 5.08
C VAL A 3 -0.45 -20.41 3.85
N PHE A 4 -1.08 -21.17 2.96
CA PHE A 4 -1.73 -20.62 1.77
C PHE A 4 -3.23 -20.48 1.99
N GLY A 5 -3.71 -19.25 1.90
CA GLY A 5 -5.11 -18.92 2.12
C GLY A 5 -5.48 -18.82 3.61
N HIS A 6 -5.55 -17.59 4.12
CA HIS A 6 -6.04 -17.29 5.47
C HIS A 6 -6.87 -16.01 5.44
N GLN A 7 -7.89 -15.94 6.31
CA GLN A 7 -8.72 -14.76 6.43
C GLN A 7 -8.89 -14.34 7.88
N MET A 8 -8.78 -13.04 8.13
CA MET A 8 -9.04 -12.41 9.42
C MET A 8 -10.17 -11.40 9.26
N ARG A 9 -10.93 -11.17 10.35
CA ARG A 9 -11.97 -10.15 10.41
C ARG A 9 -11.79 -9.28 11.65
N PHE A 10 -12.04 -7.98 11.48
CA PHE A 10 -11.93 -6.96 12.51
C PHE A 10 -13.20 -6.12 12.48
N ASP A 11 -14.00 -6.14 13.53
CA ASP A 11 -15.13 -5.23 13.69
C ASP A 11 -14.60 -3.85 14.08
N LEU A 12 -14.75 -2.88 13.19
CA LEU A 12 -14.25 -1.52 13.40
C LEU A 12 -15.13 -0.72 14.36
N ALA A 13 -16.33 -1.22 14.72
CA ALA A 13 -17.15 -0.64 15.75
C ALA A 13 -16.63 -0.94 17.17
N GLU A 14 -15.89 -2.05 17.34
CA GLU A 14 -15.23 -2.40 18.60
C GLU A 14 -13.95 -1.61 18.86
N GLY A 15 -13.41 -0.95 17.84
CA GLY A 15 -12.22 -0.11 17.93
C GLY A 15 -11.26 -0.27 16.77
N PHE A 16 -10.21 0.55 16.78
CA PHE A 16 -9.16 0.50 15.76
C PHE A 16 -8.23 -0.70 15.99
N PRO A 17 -8.04 -1.61 15.02
CA PRO A 17 -7.28 -2.84 15.20
C PRO A 17 -5.76 -2.61 15.13
N LEU A 18 -5.22 -1.84 16.07
CA LEU A 18 -3.79 -1.65 16.24
C LEU A 18 -3.21 -2.81 17.05
N LEU A 19 -2.46 -3.70 16.39
CA LEU A 19 -1.86 -4.84 17.06
C LEU A 19 -0.81 -4.43 18.10
N THR A 20 -0.84 -5.06 19.27
CA THR A 20 0.04 -4.74 20.42
C THR A 20 1.19 -5.72 20.59
N THR A 21 1.19 -6.85 19.88
CA THR A 21 2.28 -7.85 19.88
C THR A 21 3.58 -7.32 19.27
N LYS A 22 3.50 -6.18 18.55
CA LYS A 22 4.62 -5.45 17.94
C LYS A 22 4.31 -3.96 18.02
N LYS A 23 5.34 -3.13 18.23
CA LYS A 23 5.19 -1.67 18.11
C LYS A 23 4.96 -1.30 16.64
N VAL A 24 3.73 -0.92 16.30
CA VAL A 24 3.37 -0.39 14.98
C VAL A 24 3.69 1.10 14.93
N PHE A 25 4.48 1.51 13.92
CA PHE A 25 4.80 2.92 13.67
C PHE A 25 3.63 3.60 12.95
N LEU A 26 2.60 3.98 13.73
CA LEU A 26 1.33 4.50 13.20
C LEU A 26 1.51 5.76 12.34
N LYS A 27 2.46 6.63 12.67
CA LYS A 27 2.79 7.81 11.84
C LYS A 27 3.16 7.37 10.42
N GLY A 28 3.97 6.31 10.28
CA GLY A 28 4.33 5.74 8.98
C GLY A 28 3.12 5.23 8.21
N VAL A 29 2.22 4.52 8.88
CA VAL A 29 0.96 4.02 8.28
C VAL A 29 0.11 5.18 7.74
N ILE A 30 -0.06 6.25 8.51
CA ILE A 30 -0.87 7.41 8.12
C ILE A 30 -0.27 8.09 6.88
N HIS A 31 1.04 8.39 6.91
CA HIS A 31 1.69 9.08 5.79
C HIS A 31 1.75 8.22 4.53
N GLU A 32 1.99 6.92 4.64
CA GLU A 32 1.96 6.01 3.49
C GLU A 32 0.57 5.97 2.85
N LEU A 33 -0.49 5.84 3.65
CA LEU A 33 -1.85 5.85 3.14
C LEU A 33 -2.21 7.17 2.46
N LEU A 34 -1.84 8.31 3.05
CA LEU A 34 -2.05 9.62 2.44
C LEU A 34 -1.28 9.77 1.14
N TRP A 35 -0.06 9.26 1.06
CA TRP A 35 0.77 9.23 -0.13
C TRP A 35 0.12 8.38 -1.25
N PHE A 36 -0.41 7.19 -0.93
CA PHE A 36 -1.19 6.39 -1.88
C PHE A 36 -2.44 7.14 -2.38
N LEU A 37 -3.19 7.75 -1.46
CA LEU A 37 -4.41 8.50 -1.79
C LEU A 37 -4.14 9.77 -2.61
N ALA A 38 -2.95 10.35 -2.48
CA ALA A 38 -2.51 11.46 -3.33
C ALA A 38 -2.16 11.01 -4.76
N GLY A 39 -1.99 9.70 -5.00
CA GLY A 39 -1.54 9.17 -6.30
C GLY A 39 -0.05 9.37 -6.56
N ASP A 40 0.70 9.73 -5.52
CA ASP A 40 2.14 9.97 -5.60
C ASP A 40 2.92 8.66 -5.64
N THR A 41 4.04 8.66 -6.36
CA THR A 41 4.94 7.52 -6.51
C THR A 41 6.35 7.82 -6.02
N ASN A 42 6.65 9.10 -5.71
CA ASN A 42 7.97 9.50 -5.26
C ASN A 42 8.05 9.50 -3.73
N ILE A 43 9.12 8.91 -3.19
CA ILE A 43 9.33 8.80 -1.74
C ILE A 43 9.61 10.13 -1.04
N LYS A 44 9.82 11.22 -1.79
CA LYS A 44 10.14 12.53 -1.22
C LYS A 44 9.18 12.92 -0.09
N TYR A 45 7.86 12.83 -0.33
CA TYR A 45 6.87 13.15 0.69
C TYR A 45 7.04 12.32 1.97
N LEU A 46 7.36 11.04 1.82
CA LEU A 46 7.57 10.13 2.96
C LEU A 46 8.84 10.51 3.73
N VAL A 47 9.96 10.74 3.04
CA VAL A 47 11.25 11.14 3.64
C VAL A 47 11.11 12.48 4.36
N ASP A 48 10.47 13.48 3.76
CA ASP A 48 10.20 14.79 4.35
C ASP A 48 9.40 14.70 5.66
N ASN A 49 8.59 13.64 5.80
CA ASN A 49 7.80 13.36 7.00
C ASN A 49 8.47 12.36 7.96
N GLY A 50 9.73 11.97 7.71
CA GLY A 50 10.49 11.02 8.54
C GLY A 50 9.95 9.58 8.44
N VAL A 51 9.44 9.18 7.28
CA VAL A 51 8.95 7.84 6.97
C VAL A 51 9.88 7.21 5.95
N HIS A 52 10.58 6.14 6.34
CA HIS A 52 11.69 5.55 5.59
C HIS A 52 11.42 4.11 5.12
N ILE A 53 10.15 3.70 5.10
CA ILE A 53 9.77 2.31 4.81
C ILE A 53 10.01 1.90 3.36
N TRP A 54 10.06 2.87 2.43
CA TRP A 54 10.27 2.66 1.00
C TRP A 54 11.70 2.95 0.52
N ASP A 55 12.59 3.47 1.39
CA ASP A 55 13.95 3.89 1.03
C ASP A 55 14.75 2.79 0.34
N ASN A 56 14.67 1.56 0.86
CA ASN A 56 15.44 0.43 0.34
C ASN A 56 14.93 -0.03 -1.03
N ASP A 57 13.61 -0.06 -1.23
CA ASP A 57 13.03 -0.44 -2.51
C ASP A 57 13.28 0.62 -3.57
N ALA A 58 13.20 1.90 -3.22
CA ALA A 58 13.52 3.00 -4.11
C ALA A 58 15.01 2.98 -4.52
N PHE A 59 15.93 2.75 -3.57
CA PHE A 59 17.35 2.67 -3.87
C PHE A 59 17.70 1.43 -4.69
N ARG A 60 17.09 0.28 -4.41
CA ARG A 60 17.26 -0.94 -5.21
C ARG A 60 16.79 -0.70 -6.65
N TYR A 61 15.61 -0.14 -6.83
CA TYR A 61 15.05 0.16 -8.16
C TYR A 61 15.94 1.14 -8.95
N TYR A 62 16.42 2.19 -8.32
CA TYR A 62 17.40 3.11 -8.91
C TYR A 62 18.66 2.39 -9.41
N ASN A 63 19.23 1.48 -8.60
CA ASN A 63 20.42 0.72 -9.03
C ASN A 63 20.11 -0.20 -10.23
N GLU A 64 18.94 -0.82 -10.26
CA GLU A 64 18.50 -1.64 -11.40
C GLU A 64 18.37 -0.80 -12.68
N LEU A 65 17.81 0.42 -12.57
CA LEU A 65 17.73 1.37 -13.68
C LEU A 65 19.14 1.82 -14.14
N CYS A 66 20.04 2.13 -13.22
CA CYS A 66 21.43 2.47 -13.56
C CYS A 66 22.10 1.37 -14.37
N VAL A 67 21.93 0.10 -13.98
CA VAL A 67 22.47 -1.04 -14.74
C VAL A 67 21.86 -1.11 -16.15
N ARG A 68 20.54 -0.95 -16.27
CA ARG A 68 19.84 -1.00 -17.56
C ARG A 68 20.29 0.12 -18.52
N HIS A 69 20.61 1.30 -17.99
CA HIS A 69 20.98 2.49 -18.78
C HIS A 69 22.50 2.73 -18.86
N GLY A 70 23.34 1.86 -18.28
CA GLY A 70 24.78 2.00 -18.29
C GLY A 70 25.30 3.23 -17.50
N VAL A 71 24.55 3.67 -16.50
CA VAL A 71 24.89 4.79 -15.63
C VAL A 71 25.51 4.27 -14.33
N LEU A 72 26.53 4.96 -13.81
CA LEU A 72 27.09 4.63 -12.51
C LEU A 72 26.17 5.11 -11.38
N PRO A 73 25.76 4.23 -10.46
CA PRO A 73 24.91 4.61 -9.35
C PRO A 73 25.67 5.49 -8.33
N VAL A 74 24.96 6.39 -7.67
CA VAL A 74 25.45 7.08 -6.48
C VAL A 74 25.30 6.19 -5.24
N ASP A 75 26.00 6.53 -4.15
CA ASP A 75 25.80 5.87 -2.87
C ASP A 75 24.39 6.15 -2.29
N ARG A 76 23.99 5.34 -1.30
CA ARG A 76 22.64 5.40 -0.71
C ARG A 76 22.34 6.75 -0.06
N ASP A 77 23.30 7.35 0.63
CA ASP A 77 23.08 8.61 1.35
C ASP A 77 22.93 9.78 0.36
N THR A 78 23.70 9.75 -0.72
CA THR A 78 23.56 10.70 -1.84
C THR A 78 22.21 10.52 -2.54
N PHE A 79 21.77 9.27 -2.78
CA PHE A 79 20.47 8.97 -3.34
C PHE A 79 19.32 9.54 -2.49
N LEU A 80 19.33 9.30 -1.18
CA LEU A 80 18.26 9.77 -0.30
C LEU A 80 18.22 11.30 -0.19
N ARG A 81 19.37 11.97 -0.16
CA ARG A 81 19.42 13.44 -0.19
C ARG A 81 18.86 13.98 -1.50
N ALA A 82 19.24 13.42 -2.64
CA ALA A 82 18.74 13.83 -3.93
C ALA A 82 17.23 13.59 -4.08
N ALA A 83 16.71 12.49 -3.56
CA ALA A 83 15.28 12.22 -3.50
C ALA A 83 14.54 13.25 -2.63
N GLN A 84 15.10 13.60 -1.47
CA GLN A 84 14.55 14.63 -0.58
C GLN A 84 14.58 16.02 -1.20
N GLU A 85 15.64 16.37 -1.93
CA GLU A 85 15.75 17.63 -2.65
C GLU A 85 14.88 17.67 -3.92
N GLY A 86 14.42 16.51 -4.39
CA GLY A 86 13.59 16.37 -5.58
C GLY A 86 14.35 16.58 -6.89
N VAL A 87 15.61 16.17 -6.91
CA VAL A 87 16.54 16.34 -8.06
C VAL A 87 16.30 15.26 -9.12
N GLU A 88 16.51 15.61 -10.39
CA GLU A 88 16.56 14.64 -11.49
C GLU A 88 17.80 13.75 -11.36
N SER A 89 17.67 12.48 -11.74
CA SER A 89 18.80 11.56 -11.72
C SER A 89 19.58 11.59 -13.03
N PRO A 90 20.80 11.06 -13.08
CA PRO A 90 21.51 10.88 -14.34
C PRO A 90 20.90 9.81 -15.27
N VAL A 91 19.92 9.03 -14.78
CA VAL A 91 19.12 8.13 -15.62
C VAL A 91 18.03 8.96 -16.31
N GLU A 92 18.02 8.98 -17.64
CA GLU A 92 17.09 9.77 -18.44
C GLU A 92 15.63 9.43 -18.09
N GLY A 93 14.84 10.48 -17.85
CA GLY A 93 13.41 10.36 -17.52
C GLY A 93 13.11 9.83 -16.12
N TYR A 94 14.13 9.62 -15.26
CA TYR A 94 13.94 9.16 -13.90
C TYR A 94 14.29 10.24 -12.88
N LYS A 95 13.41 10.45 -11.92
CA LYS A 95 13.62 11.34 -10.79
C LYS A 95 14.01 10.53 -9.55
N PHE A 96 15.03 10.98 -8.81
CA PHE A 96 15.42 10.29 -7.58
C PHE A 96 14.24 10.04 -6.66
N GLY A 97 14.11 8.80 -6.21
CA GLY A 97 13.05 8.38 -5.29
C GLY A 97 11.73 7.97 -5.94
N ASP A 98 11.61 8.03 -7.27
CA ASP A 98 10.41 7.52 -7.95
C ASP A 98 10.38 5.99 -7.96
N LEU A 99 9.22 5.43 -7.67
CA LEU A 99 8.95 3.99 -7.61
C LEU A 99 8.19 3.49 -8.86
N ASN A 100 8.02 4.37 -9.86
CA ASN A 100 7.15 4.13 -11.01
C ASN A 100 5.68 3.91 -10.57
N HIS A 101 4.86 3.26 -11.38
CA HIS A 101 3.41 3.18 -11.26
C HIS A 101 2.91 2.26 -10.12
N VAL A 102 3.48 2.42 -8.90
CA VAL A 102 3.06 1.66 -7.71
C VAL A 102 1.67 2.10 -7.19
N TYR A 103 1.19 1.52 -6.15
CA TYR A 103 -0.13 1.64 -5.51
C TYR A 103 -0.90 2.93 -5.78
N GLY A 104 -0.34 4.09 -5.43
CA GLY A 104 -1.00 5.39 -5.54
C GLY A 104 -1.35 5.74 -6.98
N TYR A 105 -0.43 5.50 -7.91
CA TYR A 105 -0.68 5.71 -9.33
C TYR A 105 -1.82 4.82 -9.83
N GLN A 106 -1.78 3.52 -9.54
CA GLN A 106 -2.85 2.60 -9.97
C GLN A 106 -4.21 2.97 -9.39
N TRP A 107 -4.26 3.44 -8.15
CA TRP A 107 -5.51 3.84 -7.50
C TRP A 107 -6.11 5.12 -8.07
N ARG A 108 -5.27 6.08 -8.47
CA ARG A 108 -5.70 7.43 -8.86
C ARG A 108 -5.59 7.73 -10.35
N SER A 109 -4.78 6.97 -11.08
CA SER A 109 -4.42 7.27 -12.47
C SER A 109 -4.29 6.00 -13.31
N TRP A 110 -5.19 5.01 -13.12
CA TRP A 110 -5.16 3.78 -13.91
C TRP A 110 -5.23 4.09 -15.40
N PRO A 111 -4.24 3.69 -16.22
CA PRO A 111 -4.17 4.07 -17.63
C PRO A 111 -5.23 3.35 -18.46
N LYS A 112 -5.79 4.07 -19.46
CA LYS A 112 -6.66 3.52 -20.48
C LYS A 112 -5.98 3.54 -21.86
N PRO A 113 -6.41 2.69 -22.80
CA PRO A 113 -5.83 2.64 -24.15
C PRO A 113 -5.93 3.96 -24.93
N ASP A 114 -6.88 4.82 -24.59
CA ASP A 114 -7.08 6.13 -25.22
C ASP A 114 -6.19 7.25 -24.64
N GLY A 115 -5.28 6.90 -23.72
CA GLY A 115 -4.38 7.83 -23.02
C GLY A 115 -5.02 8.61 -21.87
N THR A 116 -6.31 8.39 -21.59
CA THR A 116 -6.96 8.95 -20.40
C THR A 116 -6.75 8.02 -19.20
N VAL A 117 -7.10 8.47 -18.01
CA VAL A 117 -6.93 7.70 -16.78
C VAL A 117 -8.25 7.49 -16.04
N VAL A 118 -8.27 6.48 -15.18
CA VAL A 118 -9.38 6.21 -14.25
C VAL A 118 -8.91 6.47 -12.83
N ASP A 119 -9.59 7.36 -12.12
CA ASP A 119 -9.46 7.52 -10.69
C ASP A 119 -10.37 6.50 -9.98
N GLN A 120 -9.82 5.35 -9.61
CA GLN A 120 -10.58 4.26 -9.00
C GLN A 120 -11.12 4.63 -7.60
N ILE A 121 -10.39 5.47 -6.83
CA ILE A 121 -10.83 5.95 -5.52
C ILE A 121 -12.04 6.87 -5.67
N ALA A 122 -11.99 7.82 -6.60
CA ALA A 122 -13.13 8.69 -6.88
C ALA A 122 -14.36 7.89 -7.37
N GLN A 123 -14.15 6.90 -8.24
CA GLN A 123 -15.22 5.99 -8.67
C GLN A 123 -15.82 5.19 -7.51
N ALA A 124 -14.98 4.63 -6.62
CA ALA A 124 -15.46 3.87 -5.46
C ALA A 124 -16.31 4.74 -4.53
N VAL A 125 -15.82 5.94 -4.17
CA VAL A 125 -16.57 6.92 -3.36
C VAL A 125 -17.87 7.34 -4.04
N GLY A 126 -17.84 7.57 -5.36
CA GLY A 126 -19.01 7.89 -6.16
C GLY A 126 -20.06 6.78 -6.11
N LEU A 127 -19.65 5.52 -6.29
CA LEU A 127 -20.53 4.35 -6.22
C LEU A 127 -21.12 4.13 -4.82
N ILE A 128 -20.30 4.27 -3.75
CA ILE A 128 -20.79 4.15 -2.37
C ILE A 128 -21.93 5.13 -2.11
N ARG A 129 -21.85 6.35 -2.66
CA ARG A 129 -22.88 7.40 -2.46
C ARG A 129 -24.10 7.22 -3.35
N SER A 130 -23.91 6.84 -4.61
CA SER A 130 -24.97 6.81 -5.61
C SER A 130 -25.65 5.44 -5.78
N ASN A 131 -24.91 4.37 -5.54
CA ASN A 131 -25.38 2.99 -5.68
C ASN A 131 -24.65 2.06 -4.68
N PRO A 132 -24.95 2.18 -3.37
CA PRO A 132 -24.23 1.44 -2.32
C PRO A 132 -24.35 -0.09 -2.42
N GLU A 133 -25.39 -0.61 -3.12
CA GLU A 133 -25.59 -2.04 -3.36
C GLU A 133 -24.74 -2.58 -4.52
N SER A 134 -23.96 -1.71 -5.19
CA SER A 134 -23.10 -2.11 -6.31
C SER A 134 -22.05 -3.13 -5.86
N ARG A 135 -21.92 -4.22 -6.62
CA ARG A 135 -20.85 -5.23 -6.42
C ARG A 135 -19.55 -4.87 -7.14
N ARG A 136 -19.45 -3.64 -7.68
CA ARG A 136 -18.32 -3.12 -8.45
C ARG A 136 -17.55 -2.02 -7.72
N ILE A 137 -17.74 -1.89 -6.40
CA ILE A 137 -16.99 -0.93 -5.57
C ILE A 137 -15.64 -1.56 -5.23
N LEU A 138 -14.76 -1.58 -6.21
CA LEU A 138 -13.48 -2.30 -6.17
C LEU A 138 -12.36 -1.39 -6.69
N VAL A 139 -11.18 -1.50 -6.05
CA VAL A 139 -9.95 -0.81 -6.43
C VAL A 139 -8.84 -1.85 -6.59
N SER A 140 -8.18 -1.86 -7.75
CA SER A 140 -7.08 -2.77 -8.05
C SER A 140 -5.76 -2.00 -8.16
N ALA A 141 -4.70 -2.58 -7.59
CA ALA A 141 -3.33 -2.12 -7.80
C ALA A 141 -2.54 -3.03 -8.76
N TRP A 142 -3.07 -4.21 -9.05
CA TRP A 142 -2.40 -5.20 -9.90
C TRP A 142 -2.70 -4.93 -11.39
N ASN A 143 -1.84 -4.15 -12.03
CA ASN A 143 -1.89 -3.89 -13.46
C ASN A 143 -0.90 -4.81 -14.18
N VAL A 144 -1.43 -5.85 -14.84
CA VAL A 144 -0.62 -6.88 -15.51
C VAL A 144 0.31 -6.29 -16.59
N ALA A 145 -0.09 -5.17 -17.21
CA ALA A 145 0.71 -4.52 -18.26
C ALA A 145 1.90 -3.72 -17.70
N GLU A 146 1.89 -3.35 -16.42
CA GLU A 146 2.88 -2.46 -15.81
C GLU A 146 3.61 -3.05 -14.60
N VAL A 147 3.16 -4.21 -14.11
CA VAL A 147 3.65 -4.79 -12.84
C VAL A 147 5.15 -5.10 -12.85
N GLU A 148 5.70 -5.44 -14.00
CA GLU A 148 7.14 -5.74 -14.17
C GLU A 148 8.03 -4.48 -14.17
N ASP A 149 7.44 -3.30 -14.41
CA ASP A 149 8.16 -2.02 -14.41
C ASP A 149 8.08 -1.30 -13.06
N MET A 150 7.30 -1.80 -12.11
CA MET A 150 7.18 -1.23 -10.77
C MET A 150 8.41 -1.53 -9.92
N ALA A 151 8.84 -0.58 -9.11
CA ALA A 151 9.92 -0.81 -8.13
C ALA A 151 9.62 -1.99 -7.20
N LEU A 152 8.34 -2.22 -6.88
CA LEU A 152 7.86 -3.36 -6.11
C LEU A 152 6.45 -3.75 -6.59
N PRO A 153 6.24 -4.98 -7.11
CA PRO A 153 4.91 -5.50 -7.45
C PRO A 153 3.97 -5.48 -6.24
N PRO A 154 2.72 -4.99 -6.38
CA PRO A 154 1.82 -4.80 -5.26
C PRO A 154 1.53 -6.08 -4.49
N CYS A 155 1.81 -6.10 -3.18
CA CYS A 155 1.37 -7.17 -2.28
C CYS A 155 -0.14 -7.07 -2.02
N HIS A 156 -0.66 -5.86 -1.86
CA HIS A 156 -2.08 -5.54 -1.75
C HIS A 156 -2.66 -5.45 -3.15
N VAL A 157 -3.22 -6.56 -3.64
CA VAL A 157 -3.63 -6.70 -5.05
C VAL A 157 -4.86 -5.88 -5.38
N LEU A 158 -5.90 -6.03 -4.54
CA LEU A 158 -7.16 -5.34 -4.69
C LEU A 158 -7.89 -5.25 -3.34
N PHE A 159 -8.76 -4.26 -3.23
CA PHE A 159 -9.73 -4.21 -2.15
C PHE A 159 -11.12 -3.86 -2.68
N GLN A 160 -12.14 -4.30 -1.96
CA GLN A 160 -13.55 -4.10 -2.30
C GLN A 160 -14.28 -3.54 -1.10
N PHE A 161 -15.12 -2.55 -1.34
CA PHE A 161 -16.05 -2.04 -0.34
C PHE A 161 -17.43 -2.72 -0.45
N TYR A 162 -18.08 -2.85 0.69
CA TYR A 162 -19.41 -3.37 0.84
C TYR A 162 -20.22 -2.50 1.81
N VAL A 163 -21.42 -2.12 1.41
CA VAL A 163 -22.32 -1.31 2.22
C VAL A 163 -23.55 -2.15 2.59
N ALA A 164 -23.82 -2.23 3.88
CA ALA A 164 -25.03 -2.87 4.42
C ALA A 164 -25.44 -2.18 5.73
N GLU A 165 -26.73 -2.01 5.92
CA GLU A 165 -27.29 -1.45 7.16
C GLU A 165 -26.65 -0.12 7.60
N GLY A 166 -26.31 0.75 6.61
CA GLY A 166 -25.66 2.03 6.86
C GLY A 166 -24.19 1.93 7.30
N LYS A 167 -23.57 0.76 7.18
CA LYS A 167 -22.16 0.50 7.52
C LYS A 167 -21.35 0.22 6.28
N LEU A 168 -20.09 0.69 6.27
CA LEU A 168 -19.08 0.42 5.23
C LEU A 168 -18.08 -0.60 5.74
N SER A 169 -17.97 -1.71 5.03
CA SER A 169 -16.94 -2.74 5.23
C SER A 169 -15.96 -2.73 4.06
N CYS A 170 -14.73 -3.20 4.31
CA CYS A 170 -13.69 -3.35 3.31
C CYS A 170 -13.08 -4.74 3.36
N GLN A 171 -12.92 -5.39 2.21
CA GLN A 171 -12.14 -6.62 2.09
C GLN A 171 -10.90 -6.37 1.25
N LEU A 172 -9.72 -6.68 1.81
CA LEU A 172 -8.44 -6.69 1.11
C LEU A 172 -8.05 -8.11 0.70
N TYR A 173 -7.59 -8.29 -0.55
CA TYR A 173 -6.80 -9.45 -0.94
C TYR A 173 -5.32 -9.08 -1.02
N GLN A 174 -4.50 -9.70 -0.18
CA GLN A 174 -3.04 -9.56 -0.15
C GLN A 174 -2.39 -10.85 -0.59
N ARG A 175 -1.72 -10.85 -1.77
CA ARG A 175 -1.12 -12.04 -2.38
C ARG A 175 0.08 -12.60 -1.60
N SER A 176 0.83 -11.72 -0.93
CA SER A 176 2.06 -12.05 -0.18
C SER A 176 2.03 -11.29 1.15
N ALA A 177 2.10 -12.01 2.25
CA ALA A 177 1.86 -11.49 3.59
C ALA A 177 2.91 -11.98 4.58
N ASP A 178 3.90 -11.11 4.86
CA ASP A 178 4.78 -11.29 6.01
C ASP A 178 4.00 -11.01 7.30
N THR A 179 3.71 -12.08 8.03
CA THR A 179 2.85 -12.02 9.23
C THR A 179 3.41 -11.19 10.37
N PHE A 180 4.72 -11.06 10.45
CA PHE A 180 5.36 -10.35 11.57
C PHE A 180 5.78 -8.92 11.18
N LEU A 181 6.39 -8.74 10.00
CA LEU A 181 6.91 -7.43 9.59
C LEU A 181 5.83 -6.56 8.93
N GLY A 182 5.01 -7.12 8.04
CA GLY A 182 4.08 -6.38 7.19
C GLY A 182 2.63 -6.37 7.65
N VAL A 183 2.06 -7.52 7.96
CA VAL A 183 0.62 -7.68 8.25
C VAL A 183 0.09 -6.72 9.32
N PRO A 184 0.78 -6.45 10.46
CA PRO A 184 0.31 -5.48 11.45
C PRO A 184 0.12 -4.06 10.90
N PHE A 185 1.00 -3.63 9.99
CA PHE A 185 0.90 -2.33 9.32
C PHE A 185 -0.23 -2.32 8.29
N ASN A 186 -0.39 -3.42 7.55
CA ASN A 186 -1.44 -3.56 6.54
C ASN A 186 -2.84 -3.54 7.16
N ILE A 187 -3.04 -4.22 8.31
CA ILE A 187 -4.29 -4.17 9.07
C ILE A 187 -4.62 -2.71 9.45
N ALA A 188 -3.67 -2.01 10.06
CA ALA A 188 -3.86 -0.62 10.47
C ALA A 188 -4.15 0.31 9.28
N SER A 189 -3.45 0.13 8.15
CA SER A 189 -3.62 0.94 6.94
C SER A 189 -5.02 0.79 6.34
N TYR A 190 -5.49 -0.45 6.15
CA TYR A 190 -6.81 -0.67 5.53
C TYR A 190 -7.98 -0.45 6.49
N ALA A 191 -7.79 -0.64 7.79
CA ALA A 191 -8.75 -0.18 8.79
C ALA A 191 -8.91 1.35 8.73
N LEU A 192 -7.79 2.08 8.67
CA LEU A 192 -7.81 3.55 8.54
C LEU A 192 -8.49 3.99 7.24
N LEU A 193 -8.16 3.35 6.10
CA LEU A 193 -8.79 3.61 4.81
C LEU A 193 -10.31 3.41 4.89
N THR A 194 -10.76 2.34 5.55
CA THR A 194 -12.19 2.05 5.73
C THR A 194 -12.88 3.12 6.56
N LEU A 195 -12.28 3.53 7.69
CA LEU A 195 -12.80 4.59 8.54
C LEU A 195 -12.88 5.93 7.81
N MET A 196 -11.84 6.32 7.08
CA MET A 196 -11.81 7.57 6.31
C MET A 196 -12.87 7.56 5.21
N THR A 197 -13.02 6.45 4.49
CA THR A 197 -14.01 6.31 3.42
C THR A 197 -15.44 6.33 3.99
N ALA A 198 -15.70 5.65 5.10
CA ALA A 198 -16.97 5.69 5.79
C ALA A 198 -17.34 7.11 6.20
N GLN A 199 -16.41 7.84 6.82
CA GLN A 199 -16.58 9.25 7.22
C GLN A 199 -16.92 10.13 6.02
N VAL A 200 -16.18 10.03 4.93
CA VAL A 200 -16.39 10.82 3.70
C VAL A 200 -17.76 10.52 3.07
N CYS A 201 -18.21 9.27 3.16
CA CYS A 201 -19.49 8.85 2.59
C CYS A 201 -20.70 8.97 3.53
N GLY A 202 -20.50 9.42 4.79
CA GLY A 202 -21.56 9.55 5.78
C GLY A 202 -22.09 8.22 6.30
N LEU A 203 -21.25 7.19 6.30
CA LEU A 203 -21.58 5.83 6.78
C LEU A 203 -20.89 5.54 8.13
N GLN A 204 -21.42 4.57 8.86
CA GLN A 204 -20.74 4.01 10.03
C GLN A 204 -19.68 3.00 9.57
N PRO A 205 -18.58 2.82 10.32
CA PRO A 205 -17.63 1.75 10.05
C PRO A 205 -18.26 0.37 10.29
N GLY A 206 -17.99 -0.56 9.38
CA GLY A 206 -18.35 -1.97 9.49
C GLY A 206 -17.13 -2.82 9.82
N GLU A 207 -16.89 -3.87 9.02
CA GLU A 207 -15.75 -4.77 9.21
C GLU A 207 -14.60 -4.46 8.25
N PHE A 208 -13.38 -4.69 8.70
CA PHE A 208 -12.24 -4.93 7.82
C PHE A 208 -11.99 -6.43 7.70
N VAL A 209 -12.05 -6.96 6.49
CA VAL A 209 -11.79 -8.37 6.17
C VAL A 209 -10.46 -8.47 5.43
N HIS A 210 -9.50 -9.17 6.01
CA HIS A 210 -8.17 -9.32 5.43
C HIS A 210 -7.97 -10.75 4.93
N THR A 211 -7.96 -10.92 3.62
CA THR A 211 -7.74 -12.20 2.94
C THR A 211 -6.30 -12.28 2.44
N LEU A 212 -5.57 -13.26 2.92
CA LEU A 212 -4.16 -13.49 2.65
C LEU A 212 -3.99 -14.68 1.70
N GLY A 213 -3.15 -14.52 0.68
CA GLY A 213 -2.71 -15.61 -0.20
C GLY A 213 -1.56 -16.39 0.44
N ASP A 214 -0.31 -16.11 0.04
CA ASP A 214 0.88 -16.66 0.68
C ASP A 214 1.14 -15.90 1.99
N THR A 215 0.81 -16.54 3.09
CA THR A 215 1.00 -16.03 4.46
C THR A 215 2.22 -16.68 5.06
N HIS A 216 3.27 -15.91 5.33
CA HIS A 216 4.55 -16.49 5.73
C HIS A 216 5.20 -15.76 6.90
N LEU A 217 6.06 -16.49 7.60
CA LEU A 217 6.96 -16.00 8.63
C LEU A 217 8.39 -16.39 8.27
N TYR A 218 9.29 -15.41 8.16
CA TYR A 218 10.69 -15.66 7.88
C TYR A 218 11.36 -16.49 8.98
N LEU A 219 12.21 -17.43 8.60
CA LEU A 219 12.88 -18.35 9.55
C LEU A 219 13.74 -17.60 10.57
N CYS A 220 14.38 -16.51 10.18
CA CYS A 220 15.20 -15.67 11.08
C CYS A 220 14.38 -15.07 12.23
N LEU A 221 13.08 -14.87 12.05
CA LEU A 221 12.18 -14.30 13.06
C LEU A 221 11.67 -15.33 14.07
N LEU A 222 11.76 -16.63 13.77
CA LEU A 222 11.31 -17.69 14.67
C LEU A 222 12.10 -17.75 15.97
N TYR A 223 13.32 -17.26 15.99
CA TYR A 223 14.20 -17.23 17.16
C TYR A 223 14.17 -15.91 17.93
N THR A 224 13.56 -14.87 17.34
CA THR A 224 13.50 -13.53 17.91
C THR A 224 12.10 -13.13 18.36
N SER A 225 11.07 -13.87 17.94
CA SER A 225 9.70 -13.67 18.40
C SER A 225 9.50 -14.34 19.75
N PRO A 226 8.85 -13.69 20.72
CA PRO A 226 8.52 -14.34 21.99
C PRO A 226 7.64 -15.57 21.74
N SER A 227 7.94 -16.65 22.44
CA SER A 227 7.11 -17.86 22.42
C SER A 227 5.76 -17.55 23.08
N PRO A 228 4.64 -18.06 22.56
CA PRO A 228 3.34 -17.95 23.24
C PRO A 228 3.27 -18.65 24.60
N ARG A 229 4.35 -19.28 25.02
CA ARG A 229 4.45 -20.07 26.27
C ARG A 229 5.40 -19.48 27.29
N ASP A 230 6.04 -18.33 26.99
CA ASP A 230 6.95 -17.64 27.92
C ASP A 230 6.22 -16.53 28.67
#